data_aa4c7229e23ee8355184a73d5c99d9a9
#
_entry.id   aa4c7229e23ee8355184a73d5c99d9a9
#
_cell.length_a   1.000
_cell.length_b   1.000
_cell.length_c   1.000
_cell.angle_alpha   90.00
_cell.angle_beta   90.00
_cell.angle_gamma   90.00
#
_symmetry.space_group_name_H-M   'P 1'
#
loop_
_entity.id
_entity.type
_entity.pdbx_description
1 polymer ?
#
loop_
_entity_poly.entity_id
_entity_poly.type
_entity_poly.pdbx_seq_one_letter_code
_entity_poly.pdbx_strand_id
1 'polypeptide(L)'
;PIMSNASTRPPAYIGPDGAIDDCLVGNGATVYGKARHSIISTDAHVGERTIVEDSVLLPGACVKDGAHIVRAILGENSIVEEDVVLGSVDQTRDTAVIGNNVVVGKGEE
;
A
#
# COMPACT_ATOMS: atom_id res chain seq x y z
N PRO A 1 25.49 1.13 -16.70
CA PRO A 1 25.14 0.95 -16.07
C PRO A 1 24.87 0.51 -15.17
N ILE A 2 24.73 0.44 -15.05
CA ILE A 2 24.68 0.12 -14.41
C ILE A 2 24.05 -0.22 -13.68
N MET A 3 23.61 -0.21 -13.62
CA MET A 3 23.13 -0.52 -12.89
C MET A 3 22.77 -1.43 -12.60
N SER A 4 22.69 -1.74 -12.72
CA SER A 4 22.37 -2.54 -12.31
C SER A 4 22.33 -3.34 -11.60
N ASN A 5 22.48 -3.41 -11.56
CA ASN A 5 22.64 -4.13 -10.88
C ASN A 5 22.43 -4.44 -9.77
N ALA A 6 22.32 -4.26 -9.40
CA ALA A 6 22.33 -4.47 -8.01
C ALA A 6 21.08 -5.04 -7.43
N SER A 7 19.97 -4.68 -7.91
CA SER A 7 18.71 -5.21 -7.40
C SER A 7 18.40 -6.57 -7.99
N THR A 8 18.12 -7.54 -7.12
CA THR A 8 17.67 -8.85 -7.56
C THR A 8 16.15 -8.95 -7.56
N ARG A 9 15.45 -7.89 -7.16
CA ARG A 9 14.01 -7.93 -7.11
C ARG A 9 13.42 -7.65 -8.47
N PRO A 10 12.29 -8.29 -8.81
CA PRO A 10 11.63 -7.99 -10.08
C PRO A 10 11.04 -6.58 -10.05
N PRO A 11 10.75 -6.01 -11.21
CA PRO A 11 10.03 -4.74 -11.24
C PRO A 11 8.64 -4.88 -10.62
N ALA A 12 8.03 -3.76 -10.33
CA ALA A 12 6.69 -3.76 -9.78
C ALA A 12 5.72 -4.39 -10.77
N TYR A 13 4.71 -5.06 -10.24
CA TYR A 13 3.67 -5.68 -11.05
C TYR A 13 2.33 -5.03 -10.77
N ILE A 14 1.70 -4.57 -11.83
CA ILE A 14 0.35 -4.01 -11.73
C ILE A 14 -0.58 -5.01 -12.39
N GLY A 15 -1.54 -5.53 -11.62
CA GLY A 15 -2.45 -6.54 -12.14
C GLY A 15 -3.42 -5.99 -13.17
N PRO A 16 -4.20 -6.89 -13.80
CA PRO A 16 -5.09 -6.46 -14.89
C PRO A 16 -6.14 -5.44 -14.47
N ASP A 17 -6.61 -5.53 -13.24
CA ASP A 17 -7.57 -4.55 -12.73
C ASP A 17 -6.91 -3.50 -11.86
N GLY A 18 -5.59 -3.52 -11.78
CA GLY A 18 -4.86 -2.55 -11.01
C GLY A 18 -4.75 -1.23 -11.74
N ALA A 19 -4.68 -0.16 -10.98
CA ALA A 19 -4.49 1.17 -11.54
C ALA A 19 -3.68 1.99 -10.58
N ILE A 20 -2.74 2.74 -11.11
CA ILE A 20 -1.98 3.68 -10.31
C ILE A 20 -2.08 5.04 -10.96
N ASP A 21 -2.14 6.06 -10.11
CA ASP A 21 -2.26 7.44 -10.56
C ASP A 21 -1.39 8.29 -9.66
N ASP A 22 -0.34 8.84 -10.24
CA ASP A 22 0.55 9.73 -9.52
C ASP A 22 1.15 9.05 -8.29
N CYS A 23 1.69 7.86 -8.49
CA CYS A 23 2.26 7.05 -7.42
C CYS A 23 3.72 6.73 -7.70
N LEU A 24 4.47 6.50 -6.62
CA LEU A 24 5.80 5.91 -6.71
C LEU A 24 5.68 4.46 -6.28
N VAL A 25 6.15 3.55 -7.13
CA VAL A 25 6.02 2.12 -6.85
C VAL A 25 7.41 1.49 -6.91
N GLY A 26 7.79 0.85 -5.81
CA GLY A 26 9.10 0.24 -5.72
C GLY A 26 9.16 -1.14 -6.36
N ASN A 27 10.38 -1.63 -6.53
CA ASN A 27 10.58 -2.95 -7.12
C ASN A 27 10.00 -4.04 -6.23
N GLY A 28 9.47 -5.08 -6.86
CA GLY A 28 8.88 -6.18 -6.12
C GLY A 28 7.50 -5.90 -5.58
N ALA A 29 7.01 -4.67 -5.71
CA ALA A 29 5.67 -4.35 -5.25
C ALA A 29 4.64 -4.94 -6.20
N THR A 30 3.47 -5.23 -5.66
CA THR A 30 2.38 -5.82 -6.43
C THR A 30 1.11 -5.01 -6.17
N VAL A 31 0.46 -4.54 -7.23
CA VAL A 31 -0.74 -3.72 -7.10
C VAL A 31 -1.85 -4.34 -7.95
N TYR A 32 -2.86 -4.89 -7.30
CA TYR A 32 -4.04 -5.40 -7.97
C TYR A 32 -5.24 -4.49 -7.81
N GLY A 33 -5.17 -3.55 -6.89
CA GLY A 33 -6.24 -2.60 -6.67
C GLY A 33 -5.91 -1.24 -7.26
N LYS A 34 -6.44 -0.20 -6.66
CA LYS A 34 -6.24 1.16 -7.15
C LYS A 34 -5.44 1.94 -6.14
N ALA A 35 -4.45 2.67 -6.61
CA ALA A 35 -3.63 3.52 -5.77
C ALA A 35 -3.54 4.90 -6.42
N ARG A 36 -3.61 5.93 -5.58
CA ARG A 36 -3.62 7.30 -6.04
C ARG A 36 -2.88 8.18 -5.06
N HIS A 37 -1.97 9.01 -5.59
CA HIS A 37 -1.16 9.92 -4.79
C HIS A 37 -0.49 9.21 -3.63
N SER A 38 0.04 8.02 -3.88
CA SER A 38 0.56 7.18 -2.82
C SER A 38 1.96 6.72 -3.13
N ILE A 39 2.66 6.28 -2.10
CA ILE A 39 3.98 5.68 -2.25
C ILE A 39 3.86 4.22 -1.84
N ILE A 40 4.18 3.33 -2.78
CA ILE A 40 4.13 1.90 -2.54
C ILE A 40 5.55 1.40 -2.62
N SER A 41 6.11 1.10 -1.46
CA SER A 41 7.53 0.80 -1.38
C SER A 41 7.84 -0.62 -1.82
N THR A 42 9.12 -0.96 -1.79
CA THR A 42 9.62 -2.26 -2.22
C THR A 42 8.86 -3.39 -1.52
N ASP A 43 8.47 -4.39 -2.30
CA ASP A 43 7.81 -5.60 -1.81
C ASP A 43 6.48 -5.37 -1.11
N ALA A 44 5.90 -4.19 -1.22
CA ALA A 44 4.56 -3.95 -0.69
C ALA A 44 3.53 -4.61 -1.60
N HIS A 45 2.38 -4.97 -1.02
CA HIS A 45 1.34 -5.65 -1.75
C HIS A 45 0.00 -4.94 -1.55
N VAL A 46 -0.68 -4.70 -2.65
CA VAL A 46 -2.02 -4.11 -2.63
C VAL A 46 -2.96 -5.10 -3.30
N GLY A 47 -3.91 -5.63 -2.54
CA GLY A 47 -4.82 -6.66 -3.03
C GLY A 47 -5.87 -6.14 -3.99
N GLU A 48 -6.72 -7.04 -4.44
CA GLU A 48 -7.78 -6.70 -5.39
C GLU A 48 -8.87 -5.91 -4.71
N ARG A 49 -9.51 -5.05 -5.46
CA ARG A 49 -10.61 -4.23 -4.99
C ARG A 49 -10.24 -3.33 -3.81
N THR A 50 -8.96 -3.08 -3.65
CA THR A 50 -8.50 -2.13 -2.63
C THR A 50 -8.43 -0.74 -3.22
N ILE A 51 -8.51 0.25 -2.34
CA ILE A 51 -8.32 1.64 -2.71
C ILE A 51 -7.32 2.24 -1.73
N VAL A 52 -6.25 2.80 -2.27
CA VAL A 52 -5.20 3.42 -1.47
C VAL A 52 -5.05 4.85 -1.99
N GLU A 53 -5.31 5.82 -1.13
CA GLU A 53 -5.22 7.23 -1.53
C GLU A 53 -4.41 8.01 -0.52
N ASP A 54 -3.54 8.87 -1.03
CA ASP A 54 -2.76 9.80 -0.20
C ASP A 54 -2.03 9.09 0.94
N SER A 55 -1.52 7.90 0.68
CA SER A 55 -0.96 7.04 1.71
C SER A 55 0.45 6.62 1.37
N VAL A 56 1.15 6.11 2.38
CA VAL A 56 2.51 5.59 2.22
C VAL A 56 2.52 4.16 2.75
N LEU A 57 2.91 3.22 1.89
CA LEU A 57 3.11 1.83 2.28
C LEU A 57 4.61 1.59 2.36
N LEU A 58 5.12 1.35 3.56
CA LEU A 58 6.54 1.12 3.74
C LEU A 58 6.91 -0.29 3.27
N PRO A 59 8.20 -0.59 3.12
CA PRO A 59 8.58 -1.87 2.52
C PRO A 59 7.94 -3.07 3.20
N GLY A 60 7.42 -3.97 2.38
CA GLY A 60 6.79 -5.19 2.88
C GLY A 60 5.38 -5.05 3.40
N ALA A 61 4.82 -3.84 3.40
CA ALA A 61 3.45 -3.66 3.85
C ALA A 61 2.49 -4.41 2.94
N CYS A 62 1.44 -4.96 3.52
CA CYS A 62 0.48 -5.78 2.78
C CYS A 62 -0.92 -5.29 3.06
N VAL A 63 -1.65 -4.98 1.99
CA VAL A 63 -3.05 -4.58 2.09
C VAL A 63 -3.86 -5.68 1.40
N LYS A 64 -4.74 -6.32 2.15
CA LYS A 64 -5.50 -7.43 1.60
C LYS A 64 -6.71 -6.93 0.84
N ASP A 65 -7.42 -7.87 0.21
CA ASP A 65 -8.46 -7.52 -0.73
C ASP A 65 -9.59 -6.72 -0.09
N GLY A 66 -10.09 -5.76 -0.84
CA GLY A 66 -11.28 -5.02 -0.42
C GLY A 66 -11.04 -3.91 0.59
N ALA A 67 -9.80 -3.72 1.04
CA ALA A 67 -9.52 -2.69 2.03
C ALA A 67 -9.51 -1.30 1.39
N HIS A 68 -9.81 -0.30 2.21
CA HIS A 68 -9.75 1.09 1.80
C HIS A 68 -8.78 1.82 2.72
N ILE A 69 -7.77 2.42 2.13
CA ILE A 69 -6.72 3.12 2.87
C ILE A 69 -6.70 4.57 2.40
N VAL A 70 -6.95 5.49 3.29
CA VAL A 70 -6.96 6.91 2.96
C VAL A 70 -6.13 7.65 3.99
N ARG A 71 -5.12 8.37 3.51
CA ARG A 71 -4.29 9.22 4.37
C ARG A 71 -3.70 8.44 5.53
N ALA A 72 -3.04 7.34 5.20
CA ALA A 72 -2.45 6.48 6.22
C ALA A 72 -1.01 6.17 5.86
N ILE A 73 -0.22 5.88 6.87
CA ILE A 73 1.15 5.40 6.71
C ILE A 73 1.20 4.01 7.32
N LEU A 74 1.50 3.02 6.48
CA LEU A 74 1.59 1.64 6.94
C LEU A 74 3.06 1.29 7.13
N GLY A 75 3.40 0.86 8.35
CA GLY A 75 4.77 0.53 8.67
C GLY A 75 5.29 -0.69 7.94
N GLU A 76 6.58 -0.94 8.09
CA GLU A 76 7.21 -2.08 7.41
C GLU A 76 6.57 -3.37 7.87
N ASN A 77 6.29 -4.24 6.90
CA ASN A 77 5.71 -5.56 7.14
C ASN A 77 4.39 -5.53 7.91
N SER A 78 3.71 -4.39 7.91
CA SER A 78 2.39 -4.33 8.51
C SER A 78 1.39 -4.99 7.56
N ILE A 79 0.28 -5.45 8.12
CA ILE A 79 -0.75 -6.14 7.36
C ILE A 79 -2.09 -5.50 7.66
N VAL A 80 -2.81 -5.13 6.60
CA VAL A 80 -4.18 -4.67 6.72
C VAL A 80 -5.06 -5.78 6.19
N GLU A 81 -5.95 -6.27 7.05
CA GLU A 81 -6.81 -7.40 6.70
C GLU A 81 -7.84 -7.01 5.66
N GLU A 82 -8.57 -8.00 5.20
CA GLU A 82 -9.57 -7.80 4.16
C GLU A 82 -10.68 -6.87 4.65
N ASP A 83 -11.16 -6.04 3.73
CA ASP A 83 -12.31 -5.15 3.96
C ASP A 83 -12.12 -4.18 5.11
N VAL A 84 -10.88 -3.91 5.50
CA VAL A 84 -10.58 -2.93 6.54
C VAL A 84 -10.63 -1.53 5.93
N VAL A 85 -11.20 -0.58 6.66
CA VAL A 85 -11.21 0.81 6.25
C VAL A 85 -10.33 1.58 7.22
N LEU A 86 -9.24 2.13 6.70
CA LEU A 86 -8.31 2.94 7.49
C LEU A 86 -8.36 4.37 7.00
N GLY A 87 -8.35 5.29 7.95
CA GLY A 87 -8.34 6.70 7.62
C GLY A 87 -9.71 7.17 7.20
N SER A 88 -9.77 8.39 6.73
CA SER A 88 -11.04 9.02 6.43
C SER A 88 -10.84 10.07 5.36
N VAL A 89 -11.84 10.26 4.54
CA VAL A 89 -11.83 11.39 3.61
C VAL A 89 -12.09 12.71 4.34
N ASP A 90 -12.48 12.63 5.59
CA ASP A 90 -12.69 13.82 6.39
C ASP A 90 -11.33 14.49 6.63
N GLN A 91 -11.18 15.69 6.15
CA GLN A 91 -9.90 16.37 6.21
C GLN A 91 -9.57 16.92 7.59
N THR A 92 -10.49 16.80 8.53
CA THR A 92 -10.20 17.22 9.90
C THR A 92 -9.46 16.13 10.68
N ARG A 93 -9.34 14.94 10.12
CA ARG A 93 -8.68 13.84 10.81
C ARG A 93 -7.20 13.81 10.46
N ASP A 94 -6.40 13.46 11.44
CA ASP A 94 -4.98 13.28 11.22
C ASP A 94 -4.71 12.02 10.42
N THR A 95 -3.50 11.97 9.85
CA THR A 95 -3.06 10.79 9.14
C THR A 95 -2.96 9.61 10.11
N ALA A 96 -3.54 8.48 9.73
CA ALA A 96 -3.40 7.26 10.52
C ALA A 96 -2.00 6.69 10.32
N VAL A 97 -1.37 6.28 11.41
CA VAL A 97 -0.03 5.71 11.34
C VAL A 97 -0.06 4.33 11.98
N ILE A 98 0.31 3.33 11.19
CA ILE A 98 0.37 1.94 11.64
C ILE A 98 1.85 1.59 11.81
N GLY A 99 2.20 1.08 12.98
CA GLY A 99 3.59 0.75 13.25
C GLY A 99 4.08 -0.43 12.45
N ASN A 100 5.38 -0.70 12.57
CA ASN A 100 5.98 -1.82 11.87
C ASN A 100 5.46 -3.14 12.45
N ASN A 101 5.27 -4.13 11.59
CA ASN A 101 4.88 -5.47 11.99
C ASN A 101 3.54 -5.52 12.73
N VAL A 102 2.65 -4.57 12.44
CA VAL A 102 1.33 -4.51 13.06
C VAL A 102 0.30 -5.08 12.11
N VAL A 103 -0.64 -5.85 12.65
CA VAL A 103 -1.75 -6.38 11.88
C VAL A 103 -3.00 -5.61 12.27
N VAL A 104 -3.64 -4.99 11.29
CA VAL A 104 -4.87 -4.25 11.51
C VAL A 104 -6.03 -5.11 11.05
N GLY A 105 -6.84 -5.53 12.00
CA GLY A 105 -7.98 -6.37 11.71
C GLY A 105 -9.23 -5.57 11.43
N LYS A 106 -10.23 -6.26 10.90
CA LYS A 106 -11.50 -5.65 10.59
C LYS A 106 -12.15 -5.13 11.87
N GLY A 107 -12.61 -3.90 11.80
CA GLY A 107 -13.20 -3.25 12.96
C GLY A 107 -12.23 -2.47 13.81
N GLU A 108 -10.95 -2.47 13.46
CA GLU A 108 -9.94 -1.69 14.16
C GLU A 108 -9.52 -0.52 13.30
N GLU A 109 -9.15 0.55 13.94
CA GLU A 109 -8.64 1.71 13.21
C GLU A 109 -7.53 2.37 13.96
#